data_369f97bcf9879913eefc5cf0c62512c0
#
_entry.id   369f97bcf9879913eefc5cf0c62512c0
#
_cell.length_a   1.000
_cell.length_b   1.000
_cell.length_c   1.000
_cell.angle_alpha   90.00
_cell.angle_beta   90.00
_cell.angle_gamma   90.00
#
_symmetry.space_group_name_H-M   'P 1'
#
loop_
_entity.id
_entity.type
_entity.pdbx_description
1 polymer ?
#
loop_
_entity_poly.entity_id
_entity_poly.type
_entity_poly.pdbx_seq_one_letter_code
_entity_poly.pdbx_strand_id
1 'polypeptide(L)'
;MSSTTSAPGDLELLLRRIIREEAGITPAVPAEKWRGGTLVLRPGAEGQQPKSWPIETFFHKIVMVRNRLRTLEQQVNASDLPDDVKVKLQSYVSGCYGSLTSFNVLFADEADQFKGSGGDS
;
A
#
# COMPACT_ATOMS: atom_id res chain seq x y z
N MET A 1 10.34 -39.37 -5.05
CA MET A 1 10.19 -38.81 -4.71
C MET A 1 10.13 -38.05 -4.11
N SER A 2 10.09 -37.95 -3.86
CA SER A 2 9.86 -37.29 -3.39
C SER A 2 9.92 -36.58 -2.76
N SER A 3 10.05 -36.57 -2.44
CA SER A 3 9.94 -35.98 -1.91
C SER A 3 10.18 -35.02 -1.66
N THR A 4 10.81 -34.94 -1.70
CA THR A 4 10.81 -33.92 -1.63
C THR A 4 10.09 -33.06 -1.54
N THR A 5 9.73 -33.23 -1.14
CA THR A 5 8.53 -32.47 -1.26
C THR A 5 8.41 -31.43 -0.19
N SER A 6 8.43 -30.16 -0.58
CA SER A 6 8.15 -29.05 0.32
C SER A 6 6.73 -29.19 0.87
N ALA A 7 6.51 -28.78 2.10
CA ALA A 7 5.17 -28.64 2.64
C ALA A 7 4.38 -27.65 1.79
N PRO A 8 3.04 -27.81 1.65
CA PRO A 8 2.24 -26.85 0.88
C PRO A 8 2.44 -25.40 1.32
N GLY A 9 2.68 -25.16 2.62
CA GLY A 9 2.95 -23.82 3.12
C GLY A 9 4.24 -23.24 2.59
N ASP A 10 5.27 -24.08 2.36
CA ASP A 10 6.55 -23.61 1.82
C ASP A 10 6.39 -23.17 0.37
N LEU A 11 5.62 -23.91 -0.41
CA LEU A 11 5.33 -23.53 -1.79
C LEU A 11 4.51 -22.24 -1.83
N GLU A 12 3.53 -22.11 -0.97
CA GLU A 12 2.72 -20.90 -0.88
C GLU A 12 3.58 -19.68 -0.55
N LEU A 13 4.48 -19.81 0.42
CA LEU A 13 5.38 -18.71 0.80
C LEU A 13 6.30 -18.31 -0.35
N LEU A 14 6.80 -19.29 -1.10
CA LEU A 14 7.64 -19.03 -2.25
C LEU A 14 6.88 -18.29 -3.33
N LEU A 15 5.65 -18.75 -3.65
CA LEU A 15 4.81 -18.10 -4.65
C LEU A 15 4.47 -16.67 -4.22
N ARG A 16 4.15 -16.45 -2.96
CA ARG A 16 3.88 -15.11 -2.43
C ARG A 16 5.10 -14.20 -2.59
N ARG A 17 6.28 -14.72 -2.32
CA ARG A 17 7.53 -13.97 -2.50
C ARG A 17 7.74 -13.58 -3.96
N ILE A 18 7.58 -14.56 -4.87
CA ILE A 18 7.76 -14.32 -6.30
C ILE A 18 6.78 -13.27 -6.80
N ILE A 19 5.52 -13.39 -6.45
CA ILE A 19 4.51 -12.41 -6.84
C ILE A 19 4.85 -11.03 -6.31
N ARG A 20 5.29 -10.96 -5.06
CA ARG A 20 5.68 -9.70 -4.42
C ARG A 20 6.84 -9.04 -5.16
N GLU A 21 7.87 -9.81 -5.47
CA GLU A 21 9.07 -9.31 -6.14
C GLU A 21 8.79 -8.89 -7.57
N GLU A 22 8.03 -9.70 -8.31
CA GLU A 22 7.75 -9.45 -9.71
C GLU A 22 6.70 -8.36 -9.94
N ALA A 23 5.69 -8.31 -9.09
CA ALA A 23 4.58 -7.39 -9.23
C ALA A 23 4.67 -6.14 -8.36
N GLY A 24 5.68 -6.07 -7.48
CA GLY A 24 5.81 -4.98 -6.53
C GLY A 24 4.72 -4.98 -5.46
N ILE A 25 4.02 -6.08 -5.29
CA ILE A 25 2.92 -6.18 -4.34
C ILE A 25 3.46 -6.65 -2.98
N THR A 26 3.24 -5.84 -1.96
CA THR A 26 3.60 -6.18 -0.59
C THR A 26 2.33 -6.32 0.22
N PRO A 27 2.06 -7.48 0.82
CA PRO A 27 0.88 -7.64 1.67
C PRO A 27 0.97 -6.73 2.88
N ALA A 28 -0.19 -6.26 3.31
CA ALA A 28 -0.30 -5.44 4.51
C ALA A 28 -1.53 -5.86 5.28
N VAL A 29 -1.49 -5.68 6.59
CA VAL A 29 -2.55 -6.08 7.50
C VAL A 29 -3.17 -4.82 8.10
N PRO A 30 -4.52 -4.74 8.15
CA PRO A 30 -5.16 -3.60 8.80
C PRO A 30 -5.00 -3.68 10.32
N ALA A 31 -4.95 -2.52 10.96
CA ALA A 31 -4.93 -2.47 12.42
C ALA A 31 -6.19 -3.14 12.98
N GLU A 32 -6.01 -3.92 14.04
CA GLU A 32 -7.07 -4.73 14.62
C GLU A 32 -8.31 -3.92 15.00
N LYS A 33 -8.11 -2.71 15.50
CA LYS A 33 -9.21 -1.84 15.93
C LYS A 33 -10.16 -1.42 14.81
N TRP A 34 -9.73 -1.58 13.54
CA TRP A 34 -10.56 -1.20 12.39
C TRP A 34 -11.29 -2.37 11.76
N ARG A 35 -10.94 -3.59 12.13
CA ARG A 35 -11.52 -4.78 11.51
C ARG A 35 -13.03 -4.81 11.68
N GLY A 36 -13.72 -5.05 10.57
CA GLY A 36 -15.19 -5.07 10.55
C GLY A 36 -15.82 -3.69 10.63
N GLY A 37 -15.01 -2.63 10.64
CA GLY A 37 -15.51 -1.26 10.70
C GLY A 37 -16.02 -0.73 9.38
N THR A 38 -16.44 0.52 9.41
CA THR A 38 -17.03 1.20 8.25
C THR A 38 -16.42 2.58 8.09
N LEU A 39 -16.05 2.91 6.85
CA LEU A 39 -15.70 4.28 6.49
C LEU A 39 -16.97 5.00 6.06
N VAL A 40 -17.28 6.12 6.69
CA VAL A 40 -18.50 6.87 6.39
C VAL A 40 -18.15 8.29 5.96
N LEU A 41 -18.68 8.70 4.83
CA LEU A 41 -18.64 10.09 4.39
C LEU A 41 -19.99 10.72 4.67
N ARG A 42 -20.01 11.68 5.57
CA ARG A 42 -21.25 12.40 5.93
C ARG A 42 -21.29 13.74 5.22
N PRO A 43 -22.38 14.04 4.50
CA PRO A 43 -22.54 15.36 3.92
C PRO A 43 -22.56 16.45 5.01
N GLY A 44 -22.12 17.65 4.65
CA GLY A 44 -22.17 18.79 5.56
C GLY A 44 -23.56 19.33 5.75
N ALA A 45 -24.46 19.11 4.78
CA ALA A 45 -25.84 19.60 4.85
C ALA A 45 -26.76 18.50 5.36
N GLU A 46 -27.76 18.90 6.18
CA GLU A 46 -28.76 17.95 6.66
C GLU A 46 -29.64 17.46 5.51
N GLY A 47 -30.20 16.27 5.67
CA GLY A 47 -31.10 15.66 4.70
C GLY A 47 -30.41 14.98 3.54
N GLN A 48 -29.08 15.03 3.48
CA GLN A 48 -28.29 14.34 2.46
C GLN A 48 -27.93 12.95 2.94
N GLN A 49 -27.83 12.00 2.01
CA GLN A 49 -27.49 10.63 2.34
C GLN A 49 -25.99 10.47 2.50
N PRO A 50 -25.53 9.84 3.59
CA PRO A 50 -24.11 9.50 3.71
C PRO A 50 -23.74 8.38 2.76
N LYS A 51 -22.46 8.29 2.45
CA LYS A 51 -21.89 7.14 1.75
C LYS A 51 -20.98 6.37 2.67
N SER A 52 -21.01 5.04 2.56
CA SER A 52 -20.19 4.22 3.40
C SER A 52 -19.61 3.05 2.62
N TRP A 53 -18.45 2.59 3.09
CA TRP A 53 -17.77 1.39 2.57
C TRP A 53 -17.27 0.58 3.75
N PRO A 54 -17.26 -0.77 3.63
CA PRO A 54 -16.52 -1.55 4.61
C PRO A 54 -15.08 -1.06 4.69
N ILE A 55 -14.53 -0.98 5.90
CA ILE A 55 -13.17 -0.47 6.08
C ILE A 55 -12.15 -1.31 5.31
N GLU A 56 -12.37 -2.62 5.22
CA GLU A 56 -11.49 -3.50 4.47
C GLU A 56 -11.42 -3.15 2.99
N THR A 57 -12.55 -2.74 2.40
CA THR A 57 -12.59 -2.29 1.01
C THR A 57 -11.75 -1.04 0.81
N PHE A 58 -11.90 -0.07 1.70
CA PHE A 58 -11.11 1.16 1.66
C PHE A 58 -9.63 0.88 1.89
N PHE A 59 -9.33 0.06 2.89
CA PHE A 59 -7.96 -0.33 3.20
C PHE A 59 -7.28 -0.97 2.00
N HIS A 60 -7.99 -1.86 1.30
CA HIS A 60 -7.46 -2.50 0.10
C HIS A 60 -7.05 -1.47 -0.96
N LYS A 61 -7.88 -0.45 -1.17
CA LYS A 61 -7.57 0.61 -2.13
C LYS A 61 -6.32 1.39 -1.73
N ILE A 62 -6.18 1.68 -0.46
CA ILE A 62 -5.01 2.38 0.08
C ILE A 62 -3.75 1.53 -0.12
N VAL A 63 -3.82 0.23 0.16
CA VAL A 63 -2.71 -0.69 -0.04
C VAL A 63 -2.33 -0.78 -1.52
N MET A 64 -3.32 -0.80 -2.41
CA MET A 64 -3.06 -0.84 -3.86
C MET A 64 -2.30 0.41 -4.33
N VAL A 65 -2.71 1.59 -3.87
CA VAL A 65 -1.99 2.83 -4.20
C VAL A 65 -0.56 2.78 -3.69
N ARG A 66 -0.37 2.34 -2.44
CA ARG A 66 0.96 2.18 -1.85
C ARG A 66 1.84 1.27 -2.70
N ASN A 67 1.30 0.10 -3.06
CA ASN A 67 2.07 -0.88 -3.82
C ASN A 67 2.43 -0.37 -5.21
N ARG A 68 1.53 0.35 -5.86
CA ARG A 68 1.79 0.94 -7.18
C ARG A 68 2.85 2.02 -7.11
N LEU A 69 2.84 2.84 -6.06
CA LEU A 69 3.88 3.84 -5.86
C LEU A 69 5.24 3.20 -5.61
N ARG A 70 5.28 2.11 -4.85
CA ARG A 70 6.52 1.35 -4.63
C ARG A 70 7.04 0.74 -5.92
N THR A 71 6.15 0.21 -6.75
CA THR A 71 6.53 -0.32 -8.06
C THR A 71 7.07 0.78 -8.96
N LEU A 72 6.39 1.93 -8.99
CA LEU A 72 6.86 3.08 -9.78
C LEU A 72 8.25 3.52 -9.33
N GLU A 73 8.48 3.59 -8.03
CA GLU A 73 9.78 3.94 -7.47
C GLU A 73 10.87 2.97 -7.93
N GLN A 74 10.58 1.67 -7.89
CA GLN A 74 11.50 0.64 -8.35
C GLN A 74 11.81 0.79 -9.85
N GLN A 75 10.77 1.06 -10.66
CA GLN A 75 10.95 1.24 -12.10
C GLN A 75 11.80 2.47 -12.43
N VAL A 76 11.59 3.56 -11.71
CA VAL A 76 12.42 4.76 -11.88
C VAL A 76 13.87 4.46 -11.53
N ASN A 77 14.09 3.76 -10.40
CA ASN A 77 15.44 3.43 -9.95
C ASN A 77 16.17 2.49 -10.93
N ALA A 78 15.43 1.59 -11.56
CA ALA A 78 16.00 0.62 -12.51
C ALA A 78 16.13 1.17 -13.94
N SER A 79 15.61 2.36 -14.19
CA SER A 79 15.62 2.95 -15.54
C SER A 79 16.99 3.50 -15.92
N ASP A 80 17.16 3.78 -17.23
CA ASP A 80 18.37 4.43 -17.76
C ASP A 80 18.27 5.95 -17.76
N LEU A 81 17.30 6.52 -17.05
CA LEU A 81 17.14 7.96 -16.97
C LEU A 81 18.34 8.61 -16.31
N PRO A 82 18.68 9.86 -16.71
CA PRO A 82 19.71 10.61 -16.01
C PRO A 82 19.41 10.76 -14.52
N ASP A 83 20.45 10.83 -13.69
CA ASP A 83 20.30 10.87 -12.24
C ASP A 83 19.46 12.05 -11.76
N ASP A 84 19.60 13.21 -12.38
CA ASP A 84 18.81 14.38 -12.02
C ASP A 84 17.32 14.18 -12.29
N VAL A 85 16.98 13.47 -13.36
CA VAL A 85 15.59 13.13 -13.67
C VAL A 85 15.06 12.11 -12.68
N LYS A 86 15.87 11.10 -12.33
CA LYS A 86 15.46 10.12 -11.30
C LYS A 86 15.16 10.79 -9.97
N VAL A 87 16.03 11.69 -9.52
CA VAL A 87 15.82 12.42 -8.27
C VAL A 87 14.53 13.22 -8.32
N LYS A 88 14.26 13.88 -9.45
CA LYS A 88 13.03 14.64 -9.61
C LYS A 88 11.80 13.75 -9.52
N LEU A 89 11.80 12.62 -10.22
CA LEU A 89 10.67 11.67 -10.18
C LEU A 89 10.50 11.07 -8.80
N GLN A 90 11.59 10.73 -8.13
CA GLN A 90 11.56 10.21 -6.77
C GLN A 90 10.96 11.22 -5.78
N SER A 91 11.20 12.51 -6.00
CA SER A 91 10.62 13.53 -5.15
C SER A 91 9.10 13.61 -5.30
N TYR A 92 8.57 13.37 -6.49
CA TYR A 92 7.12 13.29 -6.71
C TYR A 92 6.53 12.07 -6.00
N VAL A 93 7.20 10.92 -6.08
CA VAL A 93 6.75 9.70 -5.38
C VAL A 93 6.76 9.94 -3.87
N SER A 94 7.84 10.52 -3.35
CA SER A 94 7.95 10.84 -1.93
C SER A 94 6.84 11.81 -1.50
N GLY A 95 6.51 12.78 -2.34
CA GLY A 95 5.40 13.69 -2.09
C GLY A 95 4.05 12.97 -2.02
N CYS A 96 3.84 11.98 -2.89
CA CYS A 96 2.63 11.15 -2.83
C CYS A 96 2.54 10.39 -1.51
N TYR A 97 3.64 9.79 -1.07
CA TYR A 97 3.67 9.12 0.23
C TYR A 97 3.33 10.11 1.35
N GLY A 98 3.93 11.31 1.31
CA GLY A 98 3.65 12.33 2.29
C GLY A 98 2.18 12.71 2.35
N SER A 99 1.54 12.82 1.20
CA SER A 99 0.11 13.15 1.12
C SER A 99 -0.79 12.06 1.70
N LEU A 100 -0.29 10.84 1.81
CA LEU A 100 -1.08 9.68 2.26
C LEU A 100 -0.81 9.29 3.70
N THR A 101 0.03 10.03 4.42
CA THR A 101 0.40 9.68 5.80
C THR A 101 -0.79 9.68 6.75
N SER A 102 -1.85 10.44 6.46
CA SER A 102 -3.07 10.42 7.27
C SER A 102 -3.68 9.02 7.36
N PHE A 103 -3.45 8.19 6.37
CA PHE A 103 -3.99 6.83 6.32
C PHE A 103 -3.10 5.80 7.01
N ASN A 104 -1.96 6.22 7.56
CA ASN A 104 -1.08 5.31 8.30
C ASN A 104 -1.79 4.67 9.50
N VAL A 105 -2.79 5.34 10.03
CA VAL A 105 -3.60 4.82 11.15
C VAL A 105 -4.28 3.50 10.81
N LEU A 106 -4.45 3.19 9.52
CA LEU A 106 -5.12 1.96 9.09
C LEU A 106 -4.25 0.72 9.19
N PHE A 107 -2.93 0.87 9.23
CA PHE A 107 -1.99 -0.24 9.15
C PHE A 107 -1.66 -0.78 10.53
N ALA A 108 -1.58 -2.12 10.64
CA ALA A 108 -1.13 -2.76 11.87
C ALA A 108 0.36 -2.54 12.11
N ASP A 109 1.17 -2.57 11.04
CA ASP A 109 2.63 -2.51 11.13
C ASP A 109 3.17 -1.19 10.61
N GLU A 110 4.06 -0.59 11.40
CA GLU A 110 4.71 0.66 11.00
C GLU A 110 5.49 0.52 9.70
N ALA A 111 6.08 -0.67 9.46
CA ALA A 111 6.83 -0.93 8.24
C ALA A 111 5.98 -0.83 6.97
N ASP A 112 4.67 -1.00 7.09
CA ASP A 112 3.75 -0.94 5.96
C ASP A 112 3.25 0.47 5.67
N GLN A 113 3.48 1.42 6.58
CA GLN A 113 2.96 2.76 6.49
C GLN A 113 3.64 3.59 5.39
N PHE A 114 2.97 4.64 4.99
CA PHE A 114 3.54 5.62 4.06
C PHE A 114 4.62 6.42 4.78
N LYS A 115 5.76 6.57 4.11
CA LYS A 115 6.87 7.37 4.62
C LYS A 115 7.37 8.25 3.47
N GLY A 116 7.13 9.53 3.58
CA GLY A 116 7.52 10.47 2.56
C GLY A 116 7.68 11.87 3.11
N SER A 117 8.07 12.79 2.23
CA SER A 117 8.27 14.19 2.60
C SER A 117 7.01 15.01 2.33
N GLY A 118 6.87 16.12 3.07
CA GLY A 118 5.83 17.10 2.83
C GLY A 118 4.44 16.69 3.22
N GLY A 119 4.30 15.66 4.04
CA GLY A 119 3.01 15.17 4.45
C GLY A 119 2.48 15.83 5.71
N ASP A 120 1.18 16.01 5.74
CA ASP A 120 0.43 16.37 6.93
C ASP A 120 -0.31 15.13 7.40
N SER A 121 0.02 14.68 8.56
CA SER A 121 -0.66 13.52 9.12
C SER A 121 -2.00 13.86 9.69
#